data_f87bf2909722e05647d5eb167bcb96b7
#
_entry.id   f87bf2909722e05647d5eb167bcb96b7
#
_cell.length_a   1.000
_cell.length_b   1.000
_cell.length_c   1.000
_cell.angle_alpha   90.00
_cell.angle_beta   90.00
_cell.angle_gamma   90.00
#
_symmetry.space_group_name_H-M   'P 1'
#
loop_
_entity.id
_entity.type
_entity.pdbx_description
1 polymer ?
#
loop_
_entity_poly.entity_id
_entity_poly.type
_entity_poly.pdbx_seq_one_letter_code
_entity_poly.pdbx_strand_id
1 'polypeptide(L)'
;MSENRIYADLNVTESTRPRLQKVTDVQDRPTASSPADSKAFSNNSEDARVTLGLVFSTETGTHPQWSSENDKQKRTGCPRNWEKHGEKCYYFFQTQETKDWNASRKECTDMNSDLVVIDTKDELDYLVLRSKANYYFLGLTYSESEKKWKWINNMEHSTDMFNIEGDFTDYFCTVIGHEKVETAPCGGSSTTQNMCEKAANLLEEQKEN
;
A
#
# COMPACT_ATOMS: atom_id res chain seq x y z
N MET A 1 -50.97 10.66 37.88
CA MET A 1 -50.31 11.88 37.45
C MET A 1 -49.63 11.55 36.11
N SER A 2 -50.20 12.10 35.03
CA SER A 2 -49.84 11.75 33.67
C SER A 2 -48.69 12.65 33.20
N GLU A 3 -47.59 12.05 32.76
CA GLU A 3 -46.54 12.78 32.07
C GLU A 3 -46.81 12.78 30.56
N ASN A 4 -47.06 13.96 30.03
CA ASN A 4 -47.22 14.25 28.60
C ASN A 4 -45.85 14.22 27.92
N ARG A 5 -45.66 13.25 27.01
CA ARG A 5 -44.57 13.31 26.05
C ARG A 5 -45.03 14.11 24.85
N ILE A 6 -44.36 15.22 24.61
CA ILE A 6 -44.51 16.03 23.40
C ILE A 6 -43.58 15.47 22.35
N TYR A 7 -44.18 14.90 21.28
CA TYR A 7 -43.46 14.55 20.04
C TYR A 7 -43.46 15.80 19.18
N ALA A 8 -42.28 16.30 18.85
CA ALA A 8 -42.10 17.33 17.82
C ALA A 8 -41.96 16.60 16.46
N ASP A 9 -42.95 16.79 15.58
CA ASP A 9 -42.89 16.40 14.17
C ASP A 9 -41.88 17.31 13.43
N LEU A 10 -40.76 16.74 13.00
CA LEU A 10 -39.87 17.39 12.07
C LEU A 10 -40.28 17.04 10.65
N ASN A 11 -40.96 17.97 9.98
CA ASN A 11 -41.21 17.95 8.54
C ASN A 11 -39.87 18.00 7.81
N VAL A 12 -39.50 16.87 7.18
CA VAL A 12 -38.40 16.81 6.24
C VAL A 12 -38.94 17.30 4.88
N THR A 13 -38.52 18.48 4.51
CA THR A 13 -38.74 19.02 3.15
C THR A 13 -37.80 18.31 2.18
N GLU A 14 -38.40 17.64 1.25
CA GLU A 14 -37.82 16.96 0.10
C GLU A 14 -36.98 17.94 -0.74
N SER A 15 -35.65 17.81 -0.69
CA SER A 15 -34.72 18.58 -1.50
C SER A 15 -34.49 17.87 -2.84
N THR A 16 -34.95 18.52 -3.89
CA THR A 16 -34.86 18.21 -5.30
C THR A 16 -33.44 17.82 -5.75
N ARG A 17 -33.28 16.59 -6.23
CA ARG A 17 -32.10 16.15 -6.97
C ARG A 17 -32.07 16.79 -8.38
N PRO A 18 -30.91 17.31 -8.83
CA PRO A 18 -30.74 17.66 -10.22
C PRO A 18 -30.64 16.39 -11.08
N ARG A 19 -31.51 16.33 -12.08
CA ARG A 19 -31.59 15.27 -13.10
C ARG A 19 -30.44 15.46 -14.09
N LEU A 20 -29.48 14.52 -14.15
CA LEU A 20 -28.49 14.46 -15.20
C LEU A 20 -29.16 14.16 -16.55
N GLN A 21 -29.11 15.12 -17.46
CA GLN A 21 -29.50 14.94 -18.84
C GLN A 21 -28.44 14.13 -19.59
N LYS A 22 -28.93 13.06 -20.22
CA LYS A 22 -28.21 12.23 -21.17
C LYS A 22 -28.06 13.04 -22.48
N VAL A 23 -26.82 13.40 -22.81
CA VAL A 23 -26.50 13.92 -24.15
C VAL A 23 -26.15 12.72 -25.02
N THR A 24 -27.04 12.37 -25.90
CA THR A 24 -26.79 11.54 -27.07
C THR A 24 -26.61 12.48 -28.25
N ASP A 25 -25.41 12.50 -28.83
CA ASP A 25 -25.23 12.91 -30.21
C ASP A 25 -24.25 11.98 -30.91
N VAL A 26 -24.83 11.31 -31.88
CA VAL A 26 -24.23 10.47 -32.91
C VAL A 26 -24.09 11.33 -34.16
N GLN A 27 -22.98 11.16 -34.87
CA GLN A 27 -22.67 11.47 -36.26
C GLN A 27 -21.33 12.20 -36.36
N ASP A 28 -20.38 11.89 -37.24
CA ASP A 28 -20.36 11.09 -38.45
C ASP A 28 -18.90 10.76 -38.80
N ARG A 29 -18.72 9.63 -39.43
CA ARG A 29 -17.47 9.17 -40.05
C ARG A 29 -17.39 9.73 -41.48
N PRO A 30 -16.24 10.06 -42.05
CA PRO A 30 -15.94 9.57 -43.38
C PRO A 30 -14.67 8.73 -43.47
N THR A 31 -14.81 7.69 -44.21
CA THR A 31 -13.79 6.79 -44.76
C THR A 31 -12.99 7.47 -45.88
N ALA A 32 -11.68 7.23 -45.93
CA ALA A 32 -10.88 7.19 -47.16
C ALA A 32 -9.58 6.49 -46.88
N SER A 33 -9.42 5.26 -47.27
CA SER A 33 -8.66 4.72 -48.41
C SER A 33 -7.15 4.94 -48.39
N SER A 34 -6.47 3.81 -48.22
CA SER A 34 -5.06 3.51 -48.55
C SER A 34 -4.79 3.76 -50.06
N PRO A 35 -3.53 3.96 -50.47
CA PRO A 35 -2.89 2.82 -51.09
C PRO A 35 -1.41 2.59 -50.68
N ALA A 36 -1.02 1.36 -50.97
CA ALA A 36 0.29 0.78 -50.90
C ALA A 36 1.32 1.51 -51.77
N ASP A 37 2.60 1.47 -51.35
CA ASP A 37 3.72 1.32 -52.27
C ASP A 37 4.87 0.57 -51.62
N SER A 38 5.12 -0.56 -52.18
CA SER A 38 6.26 -1.43 -52.04
C SER A 38 7.50 -0.81 -52.71
N LYS A 39 8.63 -0.78 -52.00
CA LYS A 39 9.96 -0.86 -52.66
C LYS A 39 10.88 -1.72 -51.84
N ALA A 40 11.14 -2.87 -52.42
CA ALA A 40 12.28 -3.72 -52.16
C ALA A 40 13.59 -3.02 -52.53
N PHE A 41 14.62 -3.15 -51.71
CA PHE A 41 15.99 -3.01 -52.14
C PHE A 41 16.85 -4.17 -51.60
N SER A 42 17.52 -4.78 -52.57
CA SER A 42 18.32 -5.98 -52.58
C SER A 42 19.70 -5.78 -51.95
N ASN A 43 20.15 -6.82 -51.30
CA ASN A 43 21.49 -7.41 -51.17
C ASN A 43 22.73 -6.48 -51.34
N ASN A 44 23.62 -6.53 -50.34
CA ASN A 44 25.00 -6.95 -50.63
C ASN A 44 25.67 -7.54 -49.39
N SER A 45 26.17 -8.75 -49.60
CA SER A 45 27.09 -9.50 -48.76
C SER A 45 28.48 -8.86 -48.78
N GLU A 46 29.10 -8.73 -47.63
CA GLU A 46 30.57 -8.77 -47.54
C GLU A 46 30.98 -9.55 -46.30
N ASP A 47 31.66 -10.66 -46.60
CA ASP A 47 32.42 -11.52 -45.69
C ASP A 47 33.47 -10.70 -44.92
N ALA A 48 33.41 -10.72 -43.62
CA ALA A 48 34.55 -10.43 -42.76
C ALA A 48 34.79 -11.66 -41.87
N ARG A 49 35.62 -12.53 -42.33
CA ARG A 49 36.26 -13.58 -41.51
C ARG A 49 37.14 -12.89 -40.47
N VAL A 50 36.68 -12.85 -39.23
CA VAL A 50 37.52 -12.58 -38.09
C VAL A 50 38.03 -13.88 -37.53
N THR A 51 39.35 -14.07 -37.70
CA THR A 51 40.11 -15.19 -37.15
C THR A 51 40.17 -15.02 -35.62
N LEU A 52 39.46 -15.87 -34.87
CA LEU A 52 39.55 -15.96 -33.43
C LEU A 52 40.87 -16.61 -33.03
N GLY A 53 41.82 -15.79 -32.66
CA GLY A 53 43.02 -16.22 -31.92
C GLY A 53 42.63 -16.60 -30.48
N LEU A 54 42.66 -17.91 -30.19
CA LEU A 54 42.57 -18.41 -28.82
C LEU A 54 43.84 -18.06 -28.05
N VAL A 55 43.78 -17.00 -27.25
CA VAL A 55 44.78 -16.77 -26.20
C VAL A 55 44.22 -17.38 -24.91
N PHE A 56 44.75 -18.53 -24.54
CA PHE A 56 44.56 -19.11 -23.23
C PHE A 56 45.37 -18.30 -22.21
N SER A 57 44.75 -17.30 -21.57
CA SER A 57 45.26 -16.75 -20.34
C SER A 57 44.68 -17.55 -19.18
N THR A 58 45.51 -18.32 -18.52
CA THR A 58 45.20 -18.92 -17.24
C THR A 58 45.29 -17.83 -16.14
N GLU A 59 44.26 -17.03 -16.04
CA GLU A 59 44.07 -16.22 -14.82
C GLU A 59 43.18 -17.02 -13.88
N THR A 60 43.69 -17.35 -12.73
CA THR A 60 43.00 -17.80 -11.54
C THR A 60 42.13 -16.64 -11.07
N GLY A 61 41.04 -16.36 -11.81
CA GLY A 61 40.04 -15.38 -11.47
C GLY A 61 39.12 -15.96 -10.41
N THR A 62 39.19 -15.41 -9.22
CA THR A 62 38.16 -15.53 -8.20
C THR A 62 36.79 -15.29 -8.86
N HIS A 63 35.99 -16.33 -8.91
CA HIS A 63 34.62 -16.31 -9.39
C HIS A 63 33.86 -15.19 -8.65
N PRO A 64 33.24 -14.21 -9.32
CA PRO A 64 32.36 -13.29 -8.62
C PRO A 64 31.22 -14.11 -8.05
N GLN A 65 31.22 -14.27 -6.75
CA GLN A 65 30.18 -14.97 -6.01
C GLN A 65 28.89 -14.20 -6.21
N TRP A 66 28.03 -14.73 -7.08
CA TRP A 66 26.65 -14.27 -7.22
C TRP A 66 25.96 -14.58 -5.89
N SER A 67 25.96 -13.61 -4.98
CA SER A 67 25.14 -13.69 -3.79
C SER A 67 23.68 -13.71 -4.24
N SER A 68 23.00 -14.84 -4.03
CA SER A 68 21.61 -14.98 -4.39
C SER A 68 20.79 -13.91 -3.64
N GLU A 69 19.65 -13.49 -4.20
CA GLU A 69 18.74 -12.55 -3.52
C GLU A 69 18.32 -13.06 -2.13
N ASN A 70 18.34 -14.39 -1.92
CA ASN A 70 18.15 -15.04 -0.63
C ASN A 70 19.21 -14.66 0.42
N ASP A 71 20.46 -14.38 0.02
CA ASP A 71 21.50 -13.94 0.95
C ASP A 71 21.31 -12.48 1.37
N LYS A 72 20.80 -11.62 0.47
CA LYS A 72 20.42 -10.25 0.85
C LYS A 72 19.28 -10.25 1.88
N GLN A 73 18.26 -11.10 1.67
CA GLN A 73 17.12 -11.23 2.57
C GLN A 73 17.54 -11.70 3.97
N LYS A 74 18.52 -12.61 4.06
CA LYS A 74 19.06 -13.10 5.33
C LYS A 74 19.81 -12.01 6.12
N ARG A 75 20.34 -10.99 5.42
CA ARG A 75 21.06 -9.86 6.03
C ARG A 75 20.15 -8.70 6.45
N THR A 76 18.89 -8.69 6.00
CA THR A 76 17.98 -7.56 6.29
C THR A 76 17.32 -7.64 7.66
N GLY A 77 17.35 -8.77 8.34
CA GLY A 77 16.66 -8.99 9.62
C GLY A 77 15.14 -9.11 9.48
N CYS A 78 14.60 -9.14 8.24
CA CYS A 78 13.18 -9.30 7.94
C CYS A 78 12.92 -10.62 7.21
N PRO A 79 11.73 -11.24 7.39
CA PRO A 79 11.34 -12.42 6.65
C PRO A 79 11.23 -12.14 5.14
N ARG A 80 11.20 -13.21 4.35
CA ARG A 80 11.00 -13.10 2.90
C ARG A 80 9.70 -12.36 2.59
N ASN A 81 9.72 -11.48 1.59
CA ASN A 81 8.62 -10.64 1.14
C ASN A 81 8.18 -9.55 2.14
N TRP A 82 8.92 -9.35 3.23
CA TRP A 82 8.76 -8.21 4.12
C TRP A 82 9.76 -7.13 3.76
N GLU A 83 9.33 -5.89 3.80
CA GLU A 83 10.18 -4.72 3.56
C GLU A 83 10.73 -4.19 4.87
N LYS A 84 12.04 -3.92 4.91
CA LYS A 84 12.67 -3.34 6.10
C LYS A 84 12.67 -1.82 6.00
N HIS A 85 12.23 -1.16 7.08
CA HIS A 85 12.46 0.26 7.31
C HIS A 85 12.76 0.48 8.78
N GLY A 86 13.88 1.17 9.07
CA GLY A 86 14.36 1.32 10.44
C GLY A 86 14.57 -0.04 11.14
N GLU A 87 13.97 -0.17 12.31
CA GLU A 87 14.03 -1.38 13.14
C GLU A 87 12.80 -2.29 12.96
N LYS A 88 11.94 -2.01 11.99
CA LYS A 88 10.72 -2.75 11.71
C LYS A 88 10.73 -3.39 10.32
N CYS A 89 9.92 -4.43 10.19
CA CYS A 89 9.58 -5.11 8.94
C CYS A 89 8.11 -4.93 8.65
N TYR A 90 7.77 -4.62 7.41
CA TYR A 90 6.41 -4.34 6.96
C TYR A 90 6.00 -5.33 5.87
N TYR A 91 4.75 -5.77 5.93
CA TYR A 91 4.13 -6.57 4.89
C TYR A 91 2.87 -5.87 4.38
N PHE A 92 2.85 -5.57 3.08
CA PHE A 92 1.74 -4.88 2.41
C PHE A 92 0.89 -5.90 1.66
N PHE A 93 -0.33 -6.11 2.11
CA PHE A 93 -1.28 -6.97 1.40
C PHE A 93 -1.79 -6.26 0.14
N GLN A 94 -2.04 -7.06 -0.90
CA GLN A 94 -2.70 -6.64 -2.12
C GLN A 94 -3.75 -7.69 -2.46
N THR A 95 -4.94 -7.54 -1.92
CA THR A 95 -6.05 -8.45 -2.15
C THR A 95 -7.24 -7.68 -2.73
N GLN A 96 -8.15 -8.39 -3.41
CA GLN A 96 -9.40 -7.79 -3.87
C GLN A 96 -10.55 -8.06 -2.90
N GLU A 97 -10.28 -8.77 -1.81
CA GLU A 97 -11.27 -9.09 -0.79
C GLU A 97 -11.40 -7.94 0.20
N THR A 98 -12.63 -7.49 0.44
CA THR A 98 -12.93 -6.54 1.51
C THR A 98 -12.81 -7.25 2.86
N LYS A 99 -11.97 -6.69 3.74
CA LYS A 99 -11.81 -7.17 5.12
C LYS A 99 -12.15 -6.04 6.08
N ASP A 100 -12.72 -6.40 7.21
CA ASP A 100 -12.88 -5.48 8.32
C ASP A 100 -11.55 -5.33 9.10
N TRP A 101 -11.51 -4.35 9.99
CA TRP A 101 -10.32 -4.06 10.78
C TRP A 101 -9.90 -5.24 11.67
N ASN A 102 -10.87 -5.96 12.29
CA ASN A 102 -10.59 -7.11 13.16
C ASN A 102 -10.01 -8.28 12.37
N ALA A 103 -10.57 -8.59 11.19
CA ALA A 103 -10.06 -9.63 10.31
C ALA A 103 -8.64 -9.27 9.80
N SER A 104 -8.41 -8.00 9.47
CA SER A 104 -7.10 -7.49 9.06
C SER A 104 -6.06 -7.62 10.18
N ARG A 105 -6.42 -7.26 11.40
CA ARG A 105 -5.55 -7.45 12.58
C ARG A 105 -5.28 -8.92 12.85
N LYS A 106 -6.32 -9.76 12.75
CA LYS A 106 -6.15 -11.20 12.94
C LYS A 106 -5.18 -11.80 11.96
N GLU A 107 -5.25 -11.41 10.69
CA GLU A 107 -4.32 -11.88 9.65
C GLU A 107 -2.86 -11.48 9.97
N CYS A 108 -2.64 -10.28 10.49
CA CYS A 108 -1.32 -9.87 10.98
C CYS A 108 -0.87 -10.73 12.16
N THR A 109 -1.73 -10.96 13.15
CA THR A 109 -1.38 -11.77 14.34
C THR A 109 -1.10 -13.24 14.00
N ASP A 110 -1.76 -13.79 13.01
CA ASP A 110 -1.50 -15.14 12.49
C ASP A 110 -0.07 -15.26 11.86
N MET A 111 0.54 -14.11 11.48
CA MET A 111 1.92 -14.02 10.97
C MET A 111 2.95 -13.60 12.05
N ASN A 112 2.60 -13.67 13.34
CA ASN A 112 3.41 -13.16 14.45
C ASN A 112 3.81 -11.69 14.24
N SER A 113 2.84 -10.87 13.90
CA SER A 113 2.94 -9.43 13.67
C SER A 113 1.68 -8.74 14.19
N ASP A 114 1.53 -7.43 14.00
CA ASP A 114 0.27 -6.73 14.27
C ASP A 114 0.04 -5.66 13.18
N LEU A 115 -1.12 -5.00 13.22
CA LEU A 115 -1.34 -3.81 12.41
C LEU A 115 -0.34 -2.72 12.80
N VAL A 116 0.04 -1.91 11.82
CA VAL A 116 1.07 -0.88 12.00
C VAL A 116 0.71 0.14 13.07
N VAL A 117 1.68 0.41 13.95
CA VAL A 117 1.72 1.51 14.91
C VAL A 117 2.83 2.48 14.48
N ILE A 118 2.49 3.72 14.21
CA ILE A 118 3.45 4.73 13.74
C ILE A 118 4.11 5.40 14.95
N ASP A 119 5.40 5.13 15.16
CA ASP A 119 6.16 5.60 16.31
C ASP A 119 7.03 6.83 16.01
N THR A 120 7.39 7.05 14.74
CA THR A 120 8.28 8.15 14.33
C THR A 120 7.79 8.85 13.07
N LYS A 121 8.24 10.10 12.85
CA LYS A 121 7.94 10.82 11.61
C LYS A 121 8.60 10.22 10.38
N ASP A 122 9.81 9.67 10.53
CA ASP A 122 10.50 8.96 9.46
C ASP A 122 9.70 7.72 8.99
N GLU A 123 9.13 6.99 9.94
CA GLU A 123 8.21 5.89 9.65
C GLU A 123 6.93 6.36 8.93
N LEU A 124 6.33 7.45 9.42
CA LEU A 124 5.16 8.05 8.77
C LEU A 124 5.46 8.41 7.32
N ASP A 125 6.58 9.09 7.06
CA ASP A 125 6.98 9.51 5.71
C ASP A 125 7.20 8.29 4.79
N TYR A 126 7.83 7.24 5.30
CA TYR A 126 7.99 5.98 4.58
C TYR A 126 6.64 5.35 4.22
N LEU A 127 5.72 5.24 5.20
CA LEU A 127 4.41 4.62 5.00
C LEU A 127 3.51 5.44 4.06
N VAL A 128 3.54 6.76 4.17
CA VAL A 128 2.87 7.68 3.22
C VAL A 128 3.35 7.42 1.80
N LEU A 129 4.66 7.28 1.61
CA LEU A 129 5.22 6.98 0.29
C LEU A 129 4.78 5.62 -0.25
N ARG A 130 4.70 4.60 0.62
CA ARG A 130 4.30 3.23 0.26
C ARG A 130 2.80 3.07 0.01
N SER A 131 1.97 3.93 0.60
CA SER A 131 0.50 3.86 0.51
C SER A 131 -0.12 4.76 -0.56
N LYS A 132 0.66 5.30 -1.50
CA LYS A 132 0.16 6.24 -2.53
C LYS A 132 -0.97 5.68 -3.41
N ALA A 133 -0.98 4.38 -3.68
CA ALA A 133 -1.94 3.74 -4.58
C ALA A 133 -3.09 3.03 -3.87
N ASN A 134 -3.00 2.81 -2.57
CA ASN A 134 -3.97 2.04 -1.80
C ASN A 134 -4.16 2.64 -0.41
N TYR A 135 -5.29 2.30 0.22
CA TYR A 135 -5.53 2.57 1.62
C TYR A 135 -5.19 1.33 2.46
N TYR A 136 -4.48 1.53 3.57
CA TYR A 136 -4.12 0.45 4.50
C TYR A 136 -4.63 0.77 5.89
N PHE A 137 -5.27 -0.20 6.56
CA PHE A 137 -5.63 -0.07 7.96
C PHE A 137 -4.41 0.12 8.84
N LEU A 138 -4.55 1.03 9.81
CA LEU A 138 -3.59 1.23 10.90
C LEU A 138 -4.08 0.60 12.19
N GLY A 139 -3.16 0.32 13.10
CA GLY A 139 -3.46 -0.10 14.47
C GLY A 139 -3.97 1.05 15.36
N LEU A 140 -4.70 2.01 14.81
CA LEU A 140 -5.21 3.20 15.49
C LEU A 140 -6.72 3.26 15.40
N THR A 141 -7.41 3.23 16.54
CA THR A 141 -8.87 3.24 16.64
C THR A 141 -9.36 4.26 17.66
N TYR A 142 -10.60 4.71 17.51
CA TYR A 142 -11.23 5.61 18.47
C TYR A 142 -11.85 4.84 19.62
N SER A 143 -11.46 5.17 20.85
CA SER A 143 -12.07 4.65 22.07
C SER A 143 -13.26 5.51 22.45
N GLU A 144 -14.48 5.01 22.29
CA GLU A 144 -15.70 5.73 22.67
C GLU A 144 -15.80 5.98 24.17
N SER A 145 -15.29 5.07 24.99
CA SER A 145 -15.29 5.19 26.45
C SER A 145 -14.32 6.26 26.94
N GLU A 146 -13.16 6.37 26.32
CA GLU A 146 -12.12 7.34 26.70
C GLU A 146 -12.19 8.65 25.90
N LYS A 147 -12.97 8.65 24.78
CA LYS A 147 -13.08 9.79 23.83
C LYS A 147 -11.75 10.18 23.20
N LYS A 148 -10.92 9.19 22.87
CA LYS A 148 -9.56 9.37 22.39
C LYS A 148 -9.21 8.38 21.29
N TRP A 149 -8.31 8.77 20.40
CA TRP A 149 -7.65 7.88 19.46
C TRP A 149 -6.54 7.09 20.17
N LYS A 150 -6.58 5.78 20.09
CA LYS A 150 -5.63 4.87 20.74
C LYS A 150 -5.07 3.86 19.78
N TRP A 151 -3.78 3.67 19.89
CA TRP A 151 -3.06 2.61 19.23
C TRP A 151 -3.34 1.24 19.87
N ILE A 152 -3.16 0.16 19.11
CA ILE A 152 -3.32 -1.22 19.60
C ILE A 152 -2.40 -1.57 20.77
N ASN A 153 -1.31 -0.83 20.97
CA ASN A 153 -0.42 -0.91 22.13
C ASN A 153 -0.91 -0.08 23.35
N ASN A 154 -2.13 0.43 23.30
CA ASN A 154 -2.80 1.28 24.31
C ASN A 154 -2.21 2.69 24.49
N MET A 155 -1.26 3.11 23.69
CA MET A 155 -0.79 4.49 23.69
C MET A 155 -1.82 5.41 23.05
N GLU A 156 -1.97 6.61 23.63
CA GLU A 156 -2.81 7.67 23.04
C GLU A 156 -2.10 8.26 21.81
N HIS A 157 -2.85 8.54 20.76
CA HIS A 157 -2.33 9.23 19.60
C HIS A 157 -2.03 10.70 19.92
N SER A 158 -0.90 11.20 19.45
CA SER A 158 -0.50 12.60 19.56
C SER A 158 -0.65 13.33 18.22
N THR A 159 -1.33 14.47 18.21
CA THR A 159 -1.44 15.35 17.04
C THR A 159 -0.11 15.98 16.63
N ASP A 160 0.91 15.95 17.49
CA ASP A 160 2.28 16.35 17.13
C ASP A 160 2.91 15.39 16.11
N MET A 161 2.45 14.13 16.09
CA MET A 161 2.89 13.14 15.12
C MET A 161 2.25 13.40 13.75
N PHE A 162 0.93 13.42 13.68
CA PHE A 162 0.14 13.75 12.50
C PHE A 162 -1.30 14.08 12.90
N ASN A 163 -2.02 14.75 12.00
CA ASN A 163 -3.45 14.94 12.13
C ASN A 163 -4.20 13.79 11.45
N ILE A 164 -5.30 13.35 12.06
CA ILE A 164 -6.22 12.40 11.46
C ILE A 164 -7.26 13.22 10.70
N GLU A 165 -7.34 13.06 9.39
CA GLU A 165 -8.32 13.73 8.55
C GLU A 165 -9.65 12.96 8.50
N GLY A 166 -10.71 13.61 8.04
CA GLY A 166 -12.04 13.03 7.85
C GLY A 166 -13.11 13.66 8.73
N ASP A 167 -14.32 13.76 8.15
CA ASP A 167 -15.45 14.49 8.77
C ASP A 167 -16.54 13.53 9.30
N PHE A 168 -16.34 12.21 9.19
CA PHE A 168 -17.35 11.22 9.58
C PHE A 168 -17.22 10.85 11.06
N THR A 169 -18.23 11.23 11.85
CA THR A 169 -18.25 11.04 13.30
C THR A 169 -18.47 9.59 13.75
N ASP A 170 -18.86 8.72 12.84
CA ASP A 170 -19.13 7.29 13.05
C ASP A 170 -18.03 6.36 12.48
N TYR A 171 -16.90 6.94 12.06
CA TYR A 171 -15.73 6.20 11.60
C TYR A 171 -14.70 6.09 12.74
N PHE A 172 -14.63 4.91 13.34
CA PHE A 172 -13.80 4.64 14.54
C PHE A 172 -12.48 3.92 14.22
N CYS A 173 -12.19 3.64 12.97
CA CYS A 173 -10.91 3.10 12.52
C CYS A 173 -10.17 4.12 11.67
N THR A 174 -8.89 3.89 11.41
CA THR A 174 -8.07 4.75 10.55
C THR A 174 -7.39 3.97 9.44
N VAL A 175 -7.16 4.66 8.35
CA VAL A 175 -6.36 4.20 7.22
C VAL A 175 -5.28 5.21 6.86
N ILE A 176 -4.18 4.73 6.30
CA ILE A 176 -3.18 5.54 5.63
C ILE A 176 -3.24 5.28 4.12
N GLY A 177 -3.27 6.34 3.34
CA GLY A 177 -3.30 6.26 1.88
C GLY A 177 -3.37 7.64 1.26
N HIS A 178 -2.97 7.75 -0.01
CA HIS A 178 -3.03 9.01 -0.74
C HIS A 178 -2.43 10.19 0.03
N GLU A 179 -1.25 9.95 0.63
CA GLU A 179 -0.42 10.95 1.33
C GLU A 179 -0.99 11.46 2.67
N LYS A 180 -1.98 10.76 3.26
CA LYS A 180 -2.59 11.18 4.54
C LYS A 180 -3.04 9.99 5.39
N VAL A 181 -3.31 10.28 6.65
CA VAL A 181 -4.05 9.40 7.56
C VAL A 181 -5.46 9.96 7.74
N GLU A 182 -6.47 9.12 7.54
CA GLU A 182 -7.86 9.55 7.66
C GLU A 182 -8.73 8.52 8.41
N THR A 183 -9.88 8.98 8.88
CA THR A 183 -10.88 8.11 9.50
C THR A 183 -11.50 7.19 8.44
N ALA A 184 -11.82 5.96 8.85
CA ALA A 184 -12.41 4.96 7.98
C ALA A 184 -13.44 4.10 8.72
N PRO A 185 -14.43 3.55 7.99
CA PRO A 185 -15.33 2.56 8.55
C PRO A 185 -14.55 1.29 8.93
N CYS A 186 -14.75 0.77 10.15
CA CYS A 186 -14.06 -0.44 10.59
C CYS A 186 -14.42 -1.69 9.78
N GLY A 187 -15.56 -1.69 9.09
CA GLY A 187 -15.95 -2.73 8.13
C GLY A 187 -15.11 -2.77 6.84
N GLY A 188 -14.25 -1.77 6.64
CA GLY A 188 -13.43 -1.65 5.44
C GLY A 188 -14.21 -1.23 4.19
N SER A 189 -13.51 -1.23 3.07
CA SER A 189 -14.04 -0.95 1.74
C SER A 189 -13.31 -1.81 0.71
N SER A 190 -13.78 -1.82 -0.53
CA SER A 190 -13.13 -2.56 -1.62
C SER A 190 -11.71 -2.07 -1.96
N THR A 191 -11.33 -0.89 -1.49
CA THR A 191 -10.01 -0.29 -1.69
C THR A 191 -9.12 -0.36 -0.44
N THR A 192 -9.66 -0.82 0.69
CA THR A 192 -8.92 -0.92 1.95
C THR A 192 -8.18 -2.24 2.03
N GLN A 193 -6.88 -2.18 2.28
CA GLN A 193 -5.98 -3.30 2.45
C GLN A 193 -5.49 -3.37 3.89
N ASN A 194 -4.78 -4.43 4.25
CA ASN A 194 -4.08 -4.51 5.53
C ASN A 194 -2.55 -4.40 5.33
N MET A 195 -1.93 -3.82 6.33
CA MET A 195 -0.49 -3.67 6.44
C MET A 195 -0.05 -4.09 7.82
N CYS A 196 0.87 -5.04 7.87
CA CYS A 196 1.38 -5.60 9.12
C CYS A 196 2.79 -5.14 9.40
N GLU A 197 3.12 -5.00 10.68
CA GLU A 197 4.48 -4.73 11.14
C GLU A 197 4.95 -5.75 12.17
N LYS A 198 6.26 -5.90 12.29
CA LYS A 198 6.95 -6.53 13.40
C LYS A 198 8.38 -6.03 13.51
N ALA A 199 9.01 -6.22 14.67
CA ALA A 199 10.40 -5.88 14.84
C ALA A 199 11.30 -6.65 13.86
N ALA A 200 12.29 -5.97 13.30
CA ALA A 200 13.35 -6.63 12.55
C ALA A 200 14.21 -7.44 13.52
N ASN A 201 14.57 -8.67 13.13
CA ASN A 201 15.50 -9.46 13.92
C ASN A 201 16.87 -8.78 13.90
N LEU A 202 17.43 -8.50 15.05
CA LEU A 202 18.84 -8.14 15.17
C LEU A 202 19.65 -9.38 14.77
N LEU A 203 20.36 -9.30 13.65
CA LEU A 203 21.37 -10.30 13.34
C LEU A 203 22.48 -10.10 14.36
N GLU A 204 22.59 -10.98 15.34
CA GLU A 204 23.79 -11.06 16.16
C GLU A 204 24.96 -11.30 15.19
N GLU A 205 25.85 -10.33 15.08
CA GLU A 205 27.17 -10.54 14.46
C GLU A 205 27.85 -11.60 15.30
N GLN A 206 27.84 -12.85 14.81
CA GLN A 206 28.69 -13.87 15.37
C GLN A 206 30.10 -13.36 15.18
N LYS A 207 30.69 -12.85 16.27
CA LYS A 207 32.12 -12.66 16.35
C LYS A 207 32.77 -14.03 16.20
N GLU A 208 33.25 -14.31 14.99
CA GLU A 208 34.25 -15.39 14.83
C GLU A 208 35.45 -15.04 15.70
N ASN A 209 35.61 -15.81 16.78
CA ASN A 209 36.83 -15.81 17.60
C ASN A 209 37.89 -16.74 16.96
#